data_726416e60a684c63427c2459117cb5a8
#
_entry.id   726416e60a684c63427c2459117cb5a8
#
_cell.length_a   1.000
_cell.length_b   1.000
_cell.length_c   1.000
_cell.angle_alpha   90.00
_cell.angle_beta   90.00
_cell.angle_gamma   90.00
#
_symmetry.space_group_name_H-M   'P 1'
#
loop_
_entity.id
_entity.type
_entity.pdbx_description
1 polymer ?
#
loop_
_entity_poly.entity_id
_entity_poly.type
_entity_poly.pdbx_seq_one_letter_code
_entity_poly.pdbx_strand_id
1 'polypeptide(L)'
;MDIVTGTAETLPAGLLFDMAHYRYRVFIERLGWKLAHTGRIELDEFDRRDTLYVIARNDKGTLRGVARLLPTSRPYLLADVFPQLLGGRTPPRSPDVWELSRFAALDPDAAAHGATRFGASDDALCLLDEAMRAAVLAGARTLVTASPIGIERILGIAGIAACRLAPPVEVDGQRMFACRIDLAPALALHRRKRAGSISTRPVLSSEGQGPSRLPRQPSCLPPAASP
;
A
#
# COMPACT_ATOMS: atom_id res chain seq x y z
N MET A 1 -5.88 11.64 -8.58
CA MET A 1 -4.72 10.72 -8.50
C MET A 1 -5.20 9.28 -8.61
N ASP A 2 -4.66 8.50 -9.53
CA ASP A 2 -4.92 7.08 -9.71
C ASP A 2 -3.83 6.26 -9.00
N ILE A 3 -4.21 5.24 -8.21
CA ILE A 3 -3.24 4.41 -7.48
C ILE A 3 -3.40 2.96 -7.91
N VAL A 4 -2.30 2.36 -8.34
CA VAL A 4 -2.20 0.97 -8.75
C VAL A 4 -1.40 0.20 -7.71
N THR A 5 -1.94 -0.92 -7.25
CA THR A 5 -1.28 -1.82 -6.30
C THR A 5 -1.09 -3.19 -6.93
N GLY A 6 0.11 -3.76 -6.83
CA GLY A 6 0.40 -5.09 -7.38
C GLY A 6 1.85 -5.51 -7.16
N THR A 7 2.12 -6.75 -7.51
CA THR A 7 3.49 -7.33 -7.58
C THR A 7 4.06 -7.15 -8.98
N ALA A 8 5.32 -7.50 -9.19
CA ALA A 8 5.95 -7.47 -10.52
C ALA A 8 5.16 -8.29 -11.56
N GLU A 9 4.42 -9.33 -11.12
CA GLU A 9 3.64 -10.21 -12.00
C GLU A 9 2.22 -9.69 -12.29
N THR A 10 1.67 -8.85 -11.40
CA THR A 10 0.27 -8.37 -11.49
C THR A 10 0.15 -6.91 -11.92
N LEU A 11 1.24 -6.16 -11.88
CA LEU A 11 1.26 -4.78 -12.38
C LEU A 11 1.05 -4.74 -13.91
N PRO A 12 0.40 -3.70 -14.43
CA PRO A 12 0.32 -3.48 -15.87
C PRO A 12 1.70 -3.50 -16.54
N ALA A 13 1.76 -4.02 -17.78
CA ALA A 13 3.00 -4.09 -18.54
C ALA A 13 3.69 -2.71 -18.64
N GLY A 14 5.00 -2.69 -18.39
CA GLY A 14 5.83 -1.47 -18.41
C GLY A 14 5.80 -0.67 -17.12
N LEU A 15 4.77 -0.79 -16.27
CA LEU A 15 4.65 0.04 -15.06
C LEU A 15 5.77 -0.21 -14.05
N LEU A 16 6.28 -1.44 -13.96
CA LEU A 16 7.44 -1.76 -13.12
C LEU A 16 8.69 -1.01 -13.57
N PHE A 17 8.90 -0.92 -14.90
CA PHE A 17 10.01 -0.18 -15.47
C PHE A 17 9.88 1.33 -15.22
N ASP A 18 8.68 1.88 -15.45
CA ASP A 18 8.40 3.29 -15.18
C ASP A 18 8.60 3.63 -13.70
N MET A 19 8.18 2.74 -12.81
CA MET A 19 8.37 2.87 -11.36
C MET A 19 9.86 2.86 -10.99
N ALA A 20 10.66 1.96 -11.55
CA ALA A 20 12.09 1.88 -11.30
C ALA A 20 12.85 3.12 -11.83
N HIS A 21 12.40 3.67 -12.97
CA HIS A 21 12.91 4.94 -13.49
C HIS A 21 12.50 6.14 -12.62
N TYR A 22 11.24 6.17 -12.14
CA TYR A 22 10.78 7.18 -11.18
C TYR A 22 11.61 7.13 -9.89
N ARG A 23 11.89 5.94 -9.34
CA ARG A 23 12.72 5.76 -8.14
C ARG A 23 14.14 6.29 -8.36
N TYR A 24 14.75 6.03 -9.52
CA TYR A 24 16.05 6.59 -9.87
C TYR A 24 16.02 8.12 -9.83
N ARG A 25 15.04 8.75 -10.49
CA ARG A 25 14.90 10.21 -10.55
C ARG A 25 14.68 10.82 -9.16
N VAL A 26 13.90 10.17 -8.32
CA VAL A 26 13.58 10.68 -6.98
C VAL A 26 14.70 10.40 -5.99
N PHE A 27 15.11 9.17 -5.83
CA PHE A 27 16.05 8.81 -4.76
C PHE A 27 17.50 9.17 -5.10
N ILE A 28 17.92 9.02 -6.35
CA ILE A 28 19.29 9.25 -6.76
C ILE A 28 19.50 10.69 -7.26
N GLU A 29 18.75 11.11 -8.29
CA GLU A 29 18.96 12.44 -8.88
C GLU A 29 18.50 13.57 -7.93
N ARG A 30 17.34 13.43 -7.29
CA ARG A 30 16.75 14.53 -6.50
C ARG A 30 17.15 14.50 -5.02
N LEU A 31 17.15 13.33 -4.38
CA LEU A 31 17.48 13.18 -2.96
C LEU A 31 18.95 12.86 -2.70
N GLY A 32 19.73 12.55 -3.74
CA GLY A 32 21.16 12.32 -3.64
C GLY A 32 21.55 11.04 -2.90
N TRP A 33 20.64 10.05 -2.82
CA TRP A 33 20.93 8.79 -2.14
C TRP A 33 21.93 7.97 -2.94
N LYS A 34 22.88 7.36 -2.25
CA LYS A 34 23.91 6.48 -2.83
C LYS A 34 23.38 5.06 -2.95
N LEU A 35 22.43 4.84 -3.87
CA LEU A 35 21.84 3.54 -4.15
C LEU A 35 22.46 2.91 -5.39
N ALA A 36 22.52 1.57 -5.40
CA ALA A 36 22.89 0.82 -6.61
C ALA A 36 21.83 1.05 -7.71
N HIS A 37 22.29 1.23 -8.93
CA HIS A 37 21.42 1.41 -10.10
C HIS A 37 22.13 0.94 -11.37
N THR A 38 21.34 0.62 -12.39
CA THR A 38 21.83 0.29 -13.73
C THR A 38 21.25 1.27 -14.73
N GLY A 39 22.09 2.08 -15.34
CA GLY A 39 21.61 3.20 -16.17
C GLY A 39 20.75 4.15 -15.33
N ARG A 40 19.50 4.35 -15.74
CA ARG A 40 18.53 5.19 -15.03
C ARG A 40 17.42 4.37 -14.33
N ILE A 41 17.75 3.18 -13.84
CA ILE A 41 16.84 2.24 -13.20
C ILE A 41 17.35 1.94 -11.79
N GLU A 42 16.54 2.23 -10.79
CA GLU A 42 16.81 1.87 -9.39
C GLU A 42 15.92 0.70 -8.98
N LEU A 43 16.54 -0.45 -8.81
CA LEU A 43 16.01 -1.68 -8.22
C LEU A 43 17.10 -2.29 -7.34
N ASP A 44 16.70 -3.00 -6.30
CA ASP A 44 17.61 -3.69 -5.39
C ASP A 44 17.19 -5.17 -5.19
N GLU A 45 17.95 -5.91 -4.39
CA GLU A 45 17.69 -7.32 -4.09
C GLU A 45 16.36 -7.59 -3.39
N PHE A 46 15.70 -6.57 -2.87
CA PHE A 46 14.39 -6.65 -2.24
C PHE A 46 13.24 -6.43 -3.24
N ASP A 47 13.54 -6.11 -4.50
CA ASP A 47 12.55 -6.03 -5.58
C ASP A 47 12.31 -7.42 -6.17
N ARG A 48 11.62 -8.28 -5.41
CA ARG A 48 11.33 -9.68 -5.69
C ARG A 48 9.92 -9.88 -6.22
N ARG A 49 9.60 -11.12 -6.60
CA ARG A 49 8.25 -11.50 -7.10
C ARG A 49 7.15 -11.26 -6.07
N ASP A 50 7.45 -11.44 -4.78
CA ASP A 50 6.51 -11.24 -3.66
C ASP A 50 6.48 -9.81 -3.13
N THR A 51 7.27 -8.92 -3.70
CA THR A 51 7.27 -7.50 -3.35
C THR A 51 6.00 -6.84 -3.84
N LEU A 52 5.29 -6.18 -2.92
CA LEU A 52 4.07 -5.45 -3.24
C LEU A 52 4.40 -3.97 -3.42
N TYR A 53 3.99 -3.40 -4.55
CA TYR A 53 4.16 -2.00 -4.87
C TYR A 53 2.84 -1.26 -4.81
N VAL A 54 2.89 -0.01 -4.37
CA VAL A 54 1.79 0.95 -4.44
C VAL A 54 2.30 2.14 -5.24
N ILE A 55 1.69 2.39 -6.39
CA ILE A 55 2.19 3.35 -7.40
C ILE A 55 1.10 4.37 -7.67
N ALA A 56 1.41 5.64 -7.42
CA ALA A 56 0.51 6.76 -7.65
C ALA A 56 0.83 7.46 -8.96
N ARG A 57 -0.22 7.74 -9.76
CA ARG A 57 -0.14 8.46 -11.04
C ARG A 57 -1.11 9.64 -11.04
N ASN A 58 -0.76 10.69 -11.77
CA ASN A 58 -1.71 11.76 -12.07
C ASN A 58 -2.66 11.35 -13.22
N ASP A 59 -3.59 12.21 -13.55
CA ASP A 59 -4.60 11.98 -14.59
C ASP A 59 -4.01 11.82 -16.01
N LYS A 60 -2.75 12.21 -16.18
CA LYS A 60 -1.98 12.02 -17.43
C LYS A 60 -1.17 10.72 -17.44
N GLY A 61 -1.29 9.88 -16.39
CA GLY A 61 -0.53 8.65 -16.24
C GLY A 61 0.92 8.82 -15.74
N THR A 62 1.37 10.05 -15.48
CA THR A 62 2.73 10.32 -14.97
C THR A 62 2.83 9.90 -13.50
N LEU A 63 3.91 9.19 -13.14
CA LEU A 63 4.15 8.76 -11.78
C LEU A 63 4.37 9.96 -10.85
N ARG A 64 3.70 9.93 -9.70
CA ARG A 64 3.74 10.93 -8.64
C ARG A 64 4.15 10.37 -7.30
N GLY A 65 4.13 9.05 -7.15
CA GLY A 65 4.52 8.41 -5.91
C GLY A 65 4.72 6.91 -6.03
N VAL A 66 5.47 6.38 -5.10
CA VAL A 66 5.73 4.95 -4.95
C VAL A 66 5.88 4.60 -3.47
N ALA A 67 5.42 3.43 -3.11
CA ALA A 67 5.72 2.75 -1.86
C ALA A 67 5.98 1.29 -2.14
N ARG A 68 6.91 0.68 -1.40
CA ARG A 68 7.23 -0.74 -1.45
C ARG A 68 6.92 -1.39 -0.12
N LEU A 69 6.25 -2.53 -0.17
CA LEU A 69 5.87 -3.34 0.98
C LEU A 69 6.54 -4.71 0.89
N LEU A 70 7.24 -5.10 1.95
CA LEU A 70 8.01 -6.34 2.05
C LEU A 70 7.54 -7.16 3.26
N PRO A 71 7.22 -8.45 3.11
CA PRO A 71 6.93 -9.31 4.26
C PRO A 71 8.21 -9.56 5.07
N THR A 72 8.18 -9.36 6.39
CA THR A 72 9.37 -9.55 7.25
C THR A 72 9.72 -11.02 7.50
N SER A 73 8.91 -11.96 7.03
CA SER A 73 9.24 -13.40 6.99
C SER A 73 10.37 -13.73 6.00
N ARG A 74 10.74 -12.77 5.15
CA ARG A 74 11.85 -12.85 4.18
C ARG A 74 12.86 -11.71 4.43
N PRO A 75 14.01 -11.65 3.74
CA PRO A 75 14.95 -10.54 3.82
C PRO A 75 14.28 -9.18 3.54
N TYR A 76 14.59 -8.16 4.35
CA TYR A 76 14.05 -6.81 4.23
C TYR A 76 15.04 -5.76 4.76
N LEU A 77 14.93 -4.49 4.35
CA LEU A 77 15.96 -3.49 4.56
C LEU A 77 16.31 -3.22 6.03
N LEU A 78 15.30 -3.09 6.90
CA LEU A 78 15.55 -2.75 8.31
C LEU A 78 16.35 -3.85 9.01
N ALA A 79 16.17 -5.13 8.63
CA ALA A 79 16.90 -6.23 9.22
C ALA A 79 18.31 -6.37 8.64
N ASP A 80 18.45 -6.24 7.31
CA ASP A 80 19.65 -6.68 6.60
C ASP A 80 20.57 -5.50 6.25
N VAL A 81 20.03 -4.29 6.07
CA VAL A 81 20.78 -3.08 5.69
C VAL A 81 20.88 -2.09 6.85
N PHE A 82 19.83 -1.94 7.66
CA PHE A 82 19.75 -0.92 8.71
C PHE A 82 19.54 -1.49 10.13
N PRO A 83 20.17 -2.61 10.54
CA PRO A 83 19.96 -3.19 11.87
C PRO A 83 20.34 -2.25 13.03
N GLN A 84 21.24 -1.29 12.79
CA GLN A 84 21.62 -0.25 13.77
C GLN A 84 20.45 0.63 14.20
N LEU A 85 19.40 0.77 13.36
CA LEU A 85 18.20 1.53 13.69
C LEU A 85 17.31 0.82 14.72
N LEU A 86 17.59 -0.44 15.03
CA LEU A 86 16.84 -1.24 16.02
C LEU A 86 17.37 -1.08 17.46
N GLY A 87 18.51 -0.40 17.65
CA GLY A 87 19.08 -0.20 18.99
C GLY A 87 19.36 -1.50 19.74
N GLY A 88 19.85 -2.52 19.03
CA GLY A 88 20.15 -3.85 19.58
C GLY A 88 18.95 -4.79 19.72
N ARG A 89 17.74 -4.39 19.29
CA ARG A 89 16.57 -5.26 19.28
C ARG A 89 16.63 -6.24 18.11
N THR A 90 16.10 -7.44 18.31
CA THR A 90 15.96 -8.43 17.25
C THR A 90 15.00 -7.93 16.16
N PRO A 91 15.39 -7.99 14.88
CA PRO A 91 14.49 -7.66 13.78
C PRO A 91 13.25 -8.56 13.79
N PRO A 92 12.02 -8.00 13.65
CA PRO A 92 10.83 -8.81 13.58
C PRO A 92 10.85 -9.74 12.35
N ARG A 93 10.40 -10.99 12.56
CA ARG A 93 10.22 -11.97 11.48
C ARG A 93 8.86 -12.64 11.67
N SER A 94 7.83 -12.09 11.01
CA SER A 94 6.46 -12.55 11.16
C SER A 94 5.65 -12.29 9.89
N PRO A 95 4.70 -13.17 9.51
CA PRO A 95 3.85 -12.97 8.34
C PRO A 95 2.89 -11.78 8.49
N ASP A 96 2.60 -11.34 9.71
CA ASP A 96 1.73 -10.20 10.00
C ASP A 96 2.48 -8.87 10.25
N VAL A 97 3.82 -8.88 10.11
CA VAL A 97 4.67 -7.69 10.14
C VAL A 97 5.28 -7.48 8.76
N TRP A 98 5.05 -6.32 8.18
CA TRP A 98 5.60 -5.95 6.87
C TRP A 98 6.46 -4.69 6.98
N GLU A 99 7.41 -4.52 6.07
CA GLU A 99 8.19 -3.30 5.98
C GLU A 99 7.64 -2.38 4.90
N LEU A 100 7.46 -1.10 5.26
CA LEU A 100 7.24 -0.01 4.30
C LEU A 100 8.59 0.62 3.96
N SER A 101 8.96 0.58 2.70
CA SER A 101 10.21 1.17 2.18
C SER A 101 9.99 1.87 0.83
N ARG A 102 11.00 2.58 0.34
CA ARG A 102 10.93 3.33 -0.92
C ARG A 102 9.68 4.22 -1.02
N PHE A 103 9.25 4.77 0.11
CA PHE A 103 8.12 5.71 0.13
C PHE A 103 8.55 7.08 -0.36
N ALA A 104 7.95 7.53 -1.45
CA ALA A 104 8.11 8.88 -1.97
C ALA A 104 6.85 9.33 -2.72
N ALA A 105 6.45 10.57 -2.51
CA ALA A 105 5.38 11.23 -3.27
C ALA A 105 5.89 12.61 -3.70
N LEU A 106 6.69 12.61 -4.75
CA LEU A 106 7.37 13.81 -5.27
C LEU A 106 7.17 13.90 -6.78
N ASP A 107 6.99 15.13 -7.27
CA ASP A 107 7.11 15.39 -8.70
C ASP A 107 8.58 15.50 -9.06
N PRO A 108 9.14 14.56 -9.83
CA PRO A 108 10.55 14.62 -10.21
C PRO A 108 10.86 15.80 -11.14
N ASP A 109 9.86 16.37 -11.81
CA ASP A 109 9.99 17.51 -12.72
C ASP A 109 9.75 18.86 -12.06
N ALA A 110 9.22 18.88 -10.83
CA ALA A 110 9.03 20.14 -10.12
C ALA A 110 10.39 20.79 -9.85
N ALA A 111 10.50 22.09 -10.22
CA ALA A 111 11.72 22.87 -10.00
C ALA A 111 12.18 22.75 -8.55
N ALA A 112 13.49 22.60 -8.35
CA ALA A 112 14.14 22.41 -7.06
C ALA A 112 14.12 23.69 -6.18
N HIS A 113 13.07 24.49 -6.24
CA HIS A 113 12.93 25.69 -5.43
C HIS A 113 12.60 25.29 -3.99
N GLY A 114 13.63 24.97 -3.21
CA GLY A 114 13.55 24.86 -1.75
C GLY A 114 12.76 23.67 -1.17
N ALA A 115 12.27 22.76 -1.97
CA ALA A 115 11.41 21.66 -1.55
C ALA A 115 12.10 20.29 -1.53
N THR A 116 13.32 20.23 -1.00
CA THR A 116 13.92 18.95 -0.55
C THR A 116 13.28 18.45 0.76
N ARG A 117 12.13 18.97 1.11
CA ARG A 117 11.41 18.51 2.30
C ARG A 117 10.42 17.42 1.88
N PHE A 118 10.53 16.25 2.49
CA PHE A 118 9.43 15.32 2.63
C PHE A 118 8.24 16.11 3.23
N GLY A 119 7.47 16.77 2.36
CA GLY A 119 6.28 17.52 2.75
C GLY A 119 5.11 16.56 2.82
N ALA A 120 4.21 16.75 3.78
CA ALA A 120 2.92 16.09 3.77
C ALA A 120 2.04 16.77 2.70
N SER A 121 2.27 16.42 1.43
CA SER A 121 1.34 16.76 0.35
C SER A 121 0.12 15.84 0.43
N ASP A 122 -1.00 16.27 -0.13
CA ASP A 122 -2.19 15.41 -0.25
C ASP A 122 -1.85 14.10 -0.97
N ASP A 123 -0.97 14.13 -1.97
CA ASP A 123 -0.48 12.95 -2.67
C ASP A 123 0.29 12.00 -1.74
N ALA A 124 1.12 12.53 -0.84
CA ALA A 124 1.85 11.71 0.13
C ALA A 124 0.89 11.06 1.16
N LEU A 125 -0.12 11.79 1.61
CA LEU A 125 -1.12 11.26 2.54
C LEU A 125 -1.99 10.19 1.88
N CYS A 126 -2.44 10.40 0.64
CA CYS A 126 -3.19 9.42 -0.13
C CYS A 126 -2.37 8.15 -0.42
N LEU A 127 -1.10 8.31 -0.79
CA LEU A 127 -0.20 7.17 -1.04
C LEU A 127 0.03 6.37 0.25
N LEU A 128 0.20 7.05 1.39
CA LEU A 128 0.41 6.40 2.68
C LEU A 128 -0.84 5.62 3.14
N ASP A 129 -2.04 6.21 3.00
CA ASP A 129 -3.31 5.52 3.32
C ASP A 129 -3.47 4.27 2.46
N GLU A 130 -3.19 4.38 1.17
CA GLU A 130 -3.27 3.24 0.25
C GLU A 130 -2.22 2.17 0.54
N ALA A 131 -0.99 2.55 0.90
CA ALA A 131 0.05 1.61 1.29
C ALA A 131 -0.34 0.83 2.57
N MET A 132 -0.90 1.51 3.57
CA MET A 132 -1.42 0.83 4.77
C MET A 132 -2.59 -0.08 4.44
N ARG A 133 -3.51 0.34 3.56
CA ARG A 133 -4.63 -0.48 3.10
C ARG A 133 -4.14 -1.72 2.35
N ALA A 134 -3.17 -1.58 1.46
CA ALA A 134 -2.58 -2.68 0.70
C ALA A 134 -1.88 -3.69 1.63
N ALA A 135 -1.14 -3.20 2.63
CA ALA A 135 -0.51 -4.04 3.64
C ALA A 135 -1.56 -4.86 4.45
N VAL A 136 -2.65 -4.21 4.86
CA VAL A 136 -3.77 -4.87 5.56
C VAL A 136 -4.40 -5.97 4.69
N LEU A 137 -4.61 -5.71 3.40
CA LEU A 137 -5.17 -6.70 2.46
C LEU A 137 -4.21 -7.87 2.23
N ALA A 138 -2.89 -7.63 2.31
CA ALA A 138 -1.85 -8.66 2.26
C ALA A 138 -1.66 -9.43 3.58
N GLY A 139 -2.43 -9.11 4.63
CA GLY A 139 -2.42 -9.81 5.93
C GLY A 139 -1.58 -9.12 7.01
N ALA A 140 -0.99 -7.95 6.75
CA ALA A 140 -0.23 -7.22 7.75
C ALA A 140 -1.13 -6.68 8.86
N ARG A 141 -0.63 -6.71 10.08
CA ARG A 141 -1.18 -6.05 11.27
C ARG A 141 -0.30 -4.90 11.74
N THR A 142 0.94 -4.93 11.32
CA THR A 142 1.97 -3.96 11.72
C THR A 142 2.85 -3.64 10.53
N LEU A 143 3.23 -2.37 10.38
CA LEU A 143 4.33 -1.97 9.53
C LEU A 143 5.55 -1.60 10.37
N VAL A 144 6.73 -1.90 9.85
CA VAL A 144 8.00 -1.32 10.29
C VAL A 144 8.59 -0.52 9.12
N THR A 145 9.42 0.47 9.42
CA THR A 145 10.11 1.24 8.37
C THR A 145 11.46 1.73 8.86
N ALA A 146 12.43 1.77 7.96
CA ALA A 146 13.69 2.51 8.09
C ALA A 146 13.57 3.77 7.22
N SER A 147 13.62 4.96 7.82
CA SER A 147 13.28 6.19 7.11
C SER A 147 14.08 7.38 7.60
N PRO A 148 14.32 8.40 6.74
CA PRO A 148 14.77 9.72 7.20
C PRO A 148 13.78 10.32 8.19
N ILE A 149 14.29 11.08 9.15
CA ILE A 149 13.49 11.66 10.26
C ILE A 149 12.30 12.51 9.76
N GLY A 150 12.36 13.06 8.55
CA GLY A 150 11.27 13.82 7.95
C GLY A 150 9.98 13.02 7.74
N ILE A 151 10.06 11.69 7.63
CA ILE A 151 8.87 10.83 7.48
C ILE A 151 8.02 10.81 8.75
N GLU A 152 8.63 10.92 9.91
CA GLU A 152 7.90 11.01 11.18
C GLU A 152 6.90 12.17 11.20
N ARG A 153 7.26 13.31 10.59
CA ARG A 153 6.34 14.44 10.44
C ARG A 153 5.15 14.11 9.56
N ILE A 154 5.35 13.37 8.47
CA ILE A 154 4.26 12.93 7.58
C ILE A 154 3.30 12.04 8.35
N LEU A 155 3.83 11.06 9.10
CA LEU A 155 3.03 10.19 9.96
C LEU A 155 2.22 10.99 10.99
N GLY A 156 2.85 11.98 11.65
CA GLY A 156 2.16 12.85 12.60
C GLY A 156 1.03 13.69 11.99
N ILE A 157 1.24 14.26 10.80
CA ILE A 157 0.21 15.03 10.08
C ILE A 157 -0.93 14.10 9.61
N ALA A 158 -0.60 12.87 9.21
CA ALA A 158 -1.60 11.86 8.88
C ALA A 158 -2.38 11.33 10.09
N GLY A 159 -2.03 11.74 11.33
CA GLY A 159 -2.64 11.22 12.56
C GLY A 159 -2.29 9.77 12.84
N ILE A 160 -1.18 9.27 12.27
CA ILE A 160 -0.75 7.89 12.42
C ILE A 160 0.15 7.77 13.64
N ALA A 161 -0.25 6.95 14.61
CA ALA A 161 0.56 6.63 15.77
C ALA A 161 1.72 5.73 15.35
N ALA A 162 2.93 6.29 15.36
CA ALA A 162 4.17 5.57 15.07
C ALA A 162 5.06 5.56 16.32
N CYS A 163 5.50 4.37 16.72
CA CYS A 163 6.40 4.20 17.85
C CYS A 163 7.83 3.97 17.37
N ARG A 164 8.76 4.84 17.71
CA ARG A 164 10.18 4.62 17.43
C ARG A 164 10.67 3.31 18.06
N LEU A 165 11.47 2.56 17.34
CA LEU A 165 12.09 1.34 17.83
C LEU A 165 13.37 1.62 18.62
N ALA A 166 14.08 2.71 18.28
CA ALA A 166 15.27 3.21 18.97
C ALA A 166 15.45 4.72 18.72
N PRO A 167 16.35 5.40 19.41
CA PRO A 167 16.76 6.76 19.06
C PRO A 167 17.27 6.85 17.61
N PRO A 168 17.02 7.97 16.90
CA PRO A 168 17.56 8.17 15.57
C PRO A 168 19.07 8.15 15.56
N VAL A 169 19.67 7.57 14.52
CA VAL A 169 21.11 7.54 14.28
C VAL A 169 21.45 8.19 12.93
N GLU A 170 22.68 8.61 12.77
CA GLU A 170 23.19 9.12 11.50
C GLU A 170 23.68 7.96 10.64
N VAL A 171 23.18 7.89 9.41
CA VAL A 171 23.57 6.91 8.40
C VAL A 171 23.83 7.67 7.10
N ASP A 172 25.04 7.58 6.57
CA ASP A 172 25.46 8.26 5.32
C ASP A 172 25.15 9.77 5.29
N GLY A 173 25.33 10.46 6.42
CA GLY A 173 25.08 11.90 6.55
C GLY A 173 23.58 12.26 6.65
N GLN A 174 22.70 11.26 6.81
CA GLN A 174 21.27 11.46 7.03
C GLN A 174 20.83 10.96 8.40
N ARG A 175 20.00 11.74 9.08
CA ARG A 175 19.42 11.32 10.34
C ARG A 175 18.25 10.37 10.06
N MET A 176 18.47 9.10 10.37
CA MET A 176 17.55 7.99 10.14
C MET A 176 16.93 7.48 11.43
N PHE A 177 15.75 6.89 11.33
CA PHE A 177 15.06 6.22 12.44
C PHE A 177 14.31 5.00 11.93
N ALA A 178 14.03 4.07 12.83
CA ALA A 178 13.06 3.01 12.60
C ALA A 178 11.85 3.21 13.50
N CYS A 179 10.67 2.94 12.96
CA CYS A 179 9.44 2.94 13.76
C CYS A 179 8.54 1.76 13.40
N ARG A 180 7.63 1.51 14.33
CA ARG A 180 6.52 0.57 14.19
C ARG A 180 5.22 1.35 14.09
N ILE A 181 4.38 0.96 13.13
CA ILE A 181 3.05 1.52 12.88
C ILE A 181 2.03 0.40 13.09
N ASP A 182 1.06 0.62 13.98
CA ASP A 182 -0.05 -0.30 14.17
C ASP A 182 -1.13 -0.06 13.11
N LEU A 183 -1.54 -1.12 12.41
CA LEU A 183 -2.56 -1.06 11.37
C LEU A 183 -3.99 -1.34 11.87
N ALA A 184 -4.21 -1.55 13.17
CA ALA A 184 -5.54 -1.77 13.72
C ALA A 184 -6.54 -0.64 13.40
N PRO A 185 -6.16 0.66 13.45
CA PRO A 185 -7.05 1.75 13.03
C PRO A 185 -7.43 1.68 11.54
N ALA A 186 -6.47 1.37 10.66
CA ALA A 186 -6.72 1.21 9.21
C ALA A 186 -7.63 0.01 8.93
N LEU A 187 -7.47 -1.10 9.66
CA LEU A 187 -8.36 -2.26 9.63
C LEU A 187 -9.80 -1.90 10.03
N ALA A 188 -9.97 -1.12 11.08
CA ALA A 188 -11.29 -0.70 11.55
C ALA A 188 -12.02 0.17 10.51
N LEU A 189 -11.31 1.10 9.88
CA LEU A 189 -11.83 1.96 8.81
C LEU A 189 -12.22 1.14 7.57
N HIS A 190 -11.39 0.19 7.18
CA HIS A 190 -11.67 -0.70 6.04
C HIS A 190 -12.92 -1.56 6.28
N ARG A 191 -13.08 -2.13 7.48
CA ARG A 191 -14.28 -2.88 7.88
C ARG A 191 -15.53 -2.01 7.82
N ARG A 192 -15.48 -0.76 8.28
CA ARG A 192 -16.62 0.19 8.24
C ARG A 192 -17.02 0.54 6.81
N LYS A 193 -16.05 0.80 5.91
CA LYS A 193 -16.31 1.07 4.48
C LYS A 193 -16.99 -0.12 3.80
N ARG A 194 -16.56 -1.36 4.07
CA ARG A 194 -17.19 -2.58 3.53
C ARG A 194 -18.60 -2.80 4.09
N ALA A 195 -18.82 -2.59 5.38
CA ALA A 195 -20.13 -2.72 6.01
C ALA A 195 -21.14 -1.66 5.48
N GLY A 196 -20.67 -0.43 5.25
CA GLY A 196 -21.49 0.63 4.65
C GLY A 196 -21.81 0.43 3.16
N SER A 197 -20.99 -0.37 2.43
CA SER A 197 -21.24 -0.70 1.03
C SER A 197 -22.25 -1.87 0.84
N ILE A 198 -22.61 -2.56 1.93
CA ILE A 198 -23.69 -3.58 1.95
C ILE A 198 -24.96 -2.91 2.51
N SER A 199 -25.34 -1.74 1.97
CA SER A 199 -26.67 -1.20 2.18
C SER A 199 -27.58 -1.89 1.19
N THR A 200 -28.26 -2.95 1.65
CA THR A 200 -29.44 -3.53 1.03
C THR A 200 -30.44 -2.42 0.69
N ARG A 201 -30.61 -2.14 -0.60
CA ARG A 201 -31.80 -1.41 -1.06
C ARG A 201 -33.00 -2.22 -0.55
N PRO A 202 -33.91 -1.65 0.24
CA PRO A 202 -35.15 -2.32 0.51
C PRO A 202 -35.91 -2.47 -0.82
N VAL A 203 -36.22 -3.69 -1.18
CA VAL A 203 -37.20 -3.94 -2.23
C VAL A 203 -38.53 -3.41 -1.69
N LEU A 204 -38.95 -2.25 -2.19
CA LEU A 204 -40.30 -1.75 -1.98
C LEU A 204 -41.24 -2.71 -2.67
N SER A 205 -41.90 -3.54 -1.88
CA SER A 205 -43.08 -4.28 -2.28
C SER A 205 -44.18 -3.30 -2.61
N SER A 206 -44.47 -3.11 -3.87
CA SER A 206 -45.71 -2.44 -4.29
C SER A 206 -46.85 -3.45 -4.14
N GLU A 207 -47.61 -3.33 -3.05
CA GLU A 207 -48.98 -3.86 -2.96
C GLU A 207 -49.92 -3.04 -3.86
N GLY A 208 -50.76 -3.71 -4.60
CA GLY A 208 -51.86 -3.04 -5.27
C GLY A 208 -52.65 -3.89 -6.27
N GLN A 209 -53.67 -4.56 -5.76
CA GLN A 209 -54.96 -4.86 -6.39
C GLN A 209 -55.14 -6.11 -7.27
N GLY A 210 -55.94 -6.95 -6.75
CA GLY A 210 -56.61 -8.16 -7.01
C GLY A 210 -57.65 -8.13 -8.17
N PRO A 211 -58.74 -8.99 -8.26
CA PRO A 211 -58.59 -10.40 -8.61
C PRO A 211 -59.39 -10.74 -9.91
N SER A 212 -59.05 -11.77 -10.67
CA SER A 212 -60.04 -12.48 -11.47
C SER A 212 -59.61 -13.89 -11.91
N ARG A 213 -60.38 -14.82 -11.37
CA ARG A 213 -60.95 -16.09 -11.91
C ARG A 213 -60.07 -17.01 -12.74
N LEU A 214 -60.03 -18.22 -12.16
CA LEU A 214 -59.79 -19.55 -12.76
C LEU A 214 -60.59 -19.82 -14.02
N PRO A 215 -60.19 -20.82 -14.88
CA PRO A 215 -60.65 -22.16 -14.66
C PRO A 215 -59.67 -23.35 -14.91
N ARG A 216 -59.81 -24.32 -14.03
CA ARG A 216 -59.85 -25.81 -14.17
C ARG A 216 -58.96 -26.55 -15.16
N GLN A 217 -58.34 -27.54 -14.55
CA GLN A 217 -57.63 -28.74 -14.97
C GLN A 217 -58.23 -29.55 -16.15
N PRO A 218 -57.45 -30.50 -16.75
CA PRO A 218 -57.36 -31.81 -16.13
C PRO A 218 -55.98 -32.51 -16.13
N SER A 219 -55.99 -33.46 -15.23
CA SER A 219 -55.04 -34.53 -14.90
C SER A 219 -54.58 -35.41 -16.07
N CYS A 220 -53.33 -35.96 -15.94
CA CYS A 220 -53.08 -37.38 -16.13
C CYS A 220 -51.70 -37.78 -15.59
N LEU A 221 -51.67 -38.80 -14.80
CA LEU A 221 -50.55 -39.52 -14.19
C LEU A 221 -50.03 -40.64 -15.10
N PRO A 222 -49.06 -41.47 -14.69
CA PRO A 222 -47.85 -41.86 -15.43
C PRO A 222 -47.90 -43.29 -16.01
N PRO A 223 -46.83 -43.89 -16.45
CA PRO A 223 -46.17 -44.99 -15.72
C PRO A 223 -44.63 -44.97 -15.83
N ALA A 224 -43.92 -45.31 -14.82
CA ALA A 224 -43.42 -46.53 -14.20
C ALA A 224 -42.47 -47.39 -15.05
N ALA A 225 -41.19 -47.45 -14.51
CA ALA A 225 -40.32 -48.59 -14.18
C ALA A 225 -39.74 -49.53 -15.30
N SER A 226 -38.42 -49.47 -15.30
CA SER A 226 -37.46 -50.61 -15.18
C SER A 226 -37.42 -51.72 -16.26
N PRO A 227 -36.32 -52.45 -16.46
CA PRO A 227 -35.29 -52.81 -15.46
C PRO A 227 -33.89 -52.21 -15.68
#